data_432305620658fecb986dfdc9728b5a57
#
_entry.id   432305620658fecb986dfdc9728b5a57
#
_cell.length_a   1.000
_cell.length_b   1.000
_cell.length_c   1.000
_cell.angle_alpha   90.00
_cell.angle_beta   90.00
_cell.angle_gamma   90.00
#
_symmetry.space_group_name_H-M   'P 1'
#
loop_
_entity.id
_entity.type
_entity.pdbx_description
1 polymer ?
#
loop_
_entity_poly.entity_id
_entity_poly.type
_entity_poly.pdbx_seq_one_letter_code
_entity_poly.pdbx_strand_id
1 'polypeptide(L)'
;MKLVKSTLFFFACFLVSHSSFSQILGGESSKQVYKSSDFKETIEAHKTVAILPFIANITYKKKPKDFDADAIKADEQKLSNNMQQGMYTYLLRKEGKYSVTFQEVDRTNILLKKAGIYDKLGETLPDSIAKILGVDAVIKCIYDHEVVGGSEGGAIAKAILFGGASKTGSGGLTMQLYDGKKGNLLWRFYKEMNENIMSNANQIMDRMMRKVSRNFPY
;
A
#
# COMPACT_ATOMS: atom_id res chain seq x y z
N MET A 1 -3.58 4.63 89.22
CA MET A 1 -3.87 3.37 88.57
C MET A 1 -5.01 3.57 87.56
N LYS A 2 -4.70 3.91 86.33
CA LYS A 2 -5.66 3.95 85.21
C LYS A 2 -4.89 3.61 83.92
N LEU A 3 -5.25 2.47 83.31
CA LEU A 3 -4.73 2.02 82.03
C LEU A 3 -5.24 2.94 80.89
N VAL A 4 -4.28 3.39 80.08
CA VAL A 4 -4.58 4.10 78.82
C VAL A 4 -4.40 3.04 77.71
N LYS A 5 -5.49 2.67 77.04
CA LYS A 5 -5.50 1.80 75.85
C LYS A 5 -5.10 2.65 74.66
N SER A 6 -3.93 2.34 74.06
CA SER A 6 -3.46 2.94 72.83
C SER A 6 -4.10 2.18 71.65
N THR A 7 -4.97 2.82 70.92
CA THR A 7 -5.57 2.31 69.66
C THR A 7 -4.62 2.69 68.52
N LEU A 8 -3.96 1.68 67.96
CA LEU A 8 -3.14 1.77 66.77
C LEU A 8 -4.03 1.85 65.53
N PHE A 9 -4.10 3.02 64.90
CA PHE A 9 -4.83 3.25 63.67
C PHE A 9 -3.95 2.84 62.49
N PHE A 10 -4.23 1.68 61.86
CA PHE A 10 -3.54 1.21 60.70
C PHE A 10 -4.07 1.99 59.49
N PHE A 11 -3.29 2.95 58.98
CA PHE A 11 -3.60 3.67 57.74
C PHE A 11 -3.08 2.84 56.56
N ALA A 12 -3.96 2.06 55.96
CA ALA A 12 -3.67 1.33 54.74
C ALA A 12 -3.64 2.32 53.57
N CYS A 13 -2.44 2.72 53.13
CA CYS A 13 -2.24 3.44 51.88
C CYS A 13 -2.55 2.51 50.70
N PHE A 14 -3.73 2.68 50.10
CA PHE A 14 -4.11 2.10 48.83
C PHE A 14 -3.31 2.83 47.73
N LEU A 15 -2.20 2.25 47.31
CA LEU A 15 -1.46 2.67 46.11
C LEU A 15 -2.29 2.29 44.88
N VAL A 16 -3.14 3.22 44.44
CA VAL A 16 -3.78 3.15 43.13
C VAL A 16 -2.69 3.43 42.09
N SER A 17 -2.14 2.36 41.53
CA SER A 17 -1.28 2.45 40.36
C SER A 17 -2.11 2.93 39.18
N HIS A 18 -2.07 4.22 38.91
CA HIS A 18 -2.58 4.79 37.67
C HIS A 18 -1.67 4.33 36.56
N SER A 19 -2.12 3.32 35.82
CA SER A 19 -1.53 3.01 34.52
C SER A 19 -1.74 4.22 33.63
N SER A 20 -0.74 5.08 33.55
CA SER A 20 -0.71 6.17 32.59
C SER A 20 -0.67 5.53 31.20
N PHE A 21 -1.82 5.41 30.56
CA PHE A 21 -1.90 5.24 29.12
C PHE A 21 -1.33 6.52 28.51
N SER A 22 -0.03 6.55 28.30
CA SER A 22 0.58 7.56 27.43
C SER A 22 0.04 7.25 26.02
N GLN A 23 -1.03 7.95 25.65
CA GLN A 23 -1.39 8.13 24.25
C GLN A 23 -0.21 8.84 23.61
N ILE A 24 0.61 8.07 22.92
CA ILE A 24 1.60 8.58 21.98
C ILE A 24 0.80 9.27 20.89
N LEU A 25 0.61 10.58 21.02
CA LEU A 25 0.14 11.49 19.98
C LEU A 25 1.25 11.69 18.94
N GLY A 26 1.55 10.62 18.24
CA GLY A 26 2.39 10.58 17.07
C GLY A 26 1.84 9.45 16.22
N GLY A 27 0.82 9.75 15.40
CA GLY A 27 0.16 8.76 14.56
C GLY A 27 1.17 8.12 13.60
N GLU A 28 1.81 7.04 14.03
CA GLU A 28 2.36 6.11 13.04
C GLU A 28 1.18 5.66 12.19
N SER A 29 1.22 6.05 10.91
CA SER A 29 0.22 5.63 9.94
C SER A 29 0.03 4.11 10.03
N SER A 30 -1.22 3.68 10.17
CA SER A 30 -1.58 2.29 10.44
C SER A 30 -0.95 1.36 9.37
N LYS A 31 -0.17 0.38 9.82
CA LYS A 31 0.35 -0.69 8.99
C LYS A 31 -0.43 -1.96 9.32
N GLN A 32 -0.97 -2.62 8.31
CA GLN A 32 -1.66 -3.89 8.46
C GLN A 32 -1.03 -4.94 7.54
N VAL A 33 -0.81 -6.13 8.06
CA VAL A 33 -0.26 -7.26 7.28
C VAL A 33 -1.11 -8.49 7.55
N TYR A 34 -1.54 -9.13 6.47
CA TYR A 34 -2.24 -10.42 6.50
C TYR A 34 -1.40 -11.47 5.77
N LYS A 35 -1.44 -12.70 6.25
CA LYS A 35 -0.91 -13.91 5.60
C LYS A 35 -1.92 -15.01 5.75
N SER A 36 -2.18 -15.79 4.66
CA SER A 36 -3.02 -16.98 4.73
C SER A 36 -2.36 -18.08 5.57
N SER A 37 -3.12 -19.06 5.99
CA SER A 37 -2.62 -20.21 6.78
C SER A 37 -1.62 -21.07 5.99
N ASP A 38 -1.83 -21.19 4.67
CA ASP A 38 -1.01 -21.95 3.72
C ASP A 38 0.07 -21.08 3.02
N PHE A 39 0.26 -19.83 3.50
CA PHE A 39 1.13 -18.84 2.88
C PHE A 39 2.53 -19.36 2.58
N LYS A 40 3.20 -19.91 3.60
CA LYS A 40 4.61 -20.31 3.49
C LYS A 40 4.81 -21.44 2.47
N GLU A 41 3.98 -22.48 2.56
CA GLU A 41 4.03 -23.63 1.65
C GLU A 41 3.75 -23.22 0.21
N THR A 42 2.75 -22.35 0.00
CA THR A 42 2.35 -21.92 -1.34
C THR A 42 3.41 -21.06 -2.00
N ILE A 43 4.00 -20.07 -1.29
CA ILE A 43 5.00 -19.18 -1.90
C ILE A 43 6.33 -19.88 -2.23
N GLU A 44 6.70 -20.95 -1.50
CA GLU A 44 7.90 -21.74 -1.78
C GLU A 44 7.83 -22.45 -3.16
N ALA A 45 6.63 -22.71 -3.66
CA ALA A 45 6.41 -23.29 -4.97
C ALA A 45 6.45 -22.29 -6.14
N HIS A 46 6.38 -20.99 -5.85
CA HIS A 46 6.39 -19.95 -6.87
C HIS A 46 7.79 -19.74 -7.44
N LYS A 47 7.86 -19.50 -8.75
CA LYS A 47 9.09 -19.17 -9.50
C LYS A 47 8.99 -17.83 -10.20
N THR A 48 7.83 -17.54 -10.79
CA THR A 48 7.60 -16.32 -11.57
C THR A 48 6.37 -15.56 -11.06
N VAL A 49 6.52 -14.26 -10.86
CA VAL A 49 5.47 -13.39 -10.34
C VAL A 49 5.30 -12.18 -11.26
N ALA A 50 4.06 -11.82 -11.56
CA ALA A 50 3.75 -10.61 -12.31
C ALA A 50 3.27 -9.49 -11.40
N ILE A 51 3.76 -8.27 -11.64
CA ILE A 51 3.22 -7.05 -11.05
C ILE A 51 2.18 -6.50 -12.01
N LEU A 52 0.92 -6.48 -11.60
CA LEU A 52 -0.15 -5.92 -12.41
C LEU A 52 -0.07 -4.38 -12.46
N PRO A 53 -0.63 -3.73 -13.51
CA PRO A 53 -0.89 -2.30 -13.48
C PRO A 53 -1.56 -1.90 -12.16
N PHE A 54 -1.11 -0.81 -11.56
CA PHE A 54 -1.70 -0.31 -10.33
C PHE A 54 -3.11 0.19 -10.60
N ILE A 55 -4.00 0.03 -9.63
CA ILE A 55 -5.24 0.77 -9.59
C ILE A 55 -4.93 2.06 -8.80
N ALA A 56 -4.81 3.18 -9.50
CA ALA A 56 -4.55 4.47 -8.89
C ALA A 56 -5.86 5.27 -8.87
N ASN A 57 -6.26 5.73 -7.69
CA ASN A 57 -7.46 6.53 -7.48
C ASN A 57 -7.06 7.90 -6.93
N ILE A 58 -7.45 8.97 -7.62
CA ILE A 58 -7.25 10.34 -7.17
C ILE A 58 -8.61 10.92 -6.79
N THR A 59 -8.81 11.17 -5.49
CA THR A 59 -10.02 11.76 -4.97
C THR A 59 -9.77 13.17 -4.45
N TYR A 60 -10.80 14.00 -4.44
CA TYR A 60 -10.72 15.38 -3.97
C TYR A 60 -11.69 15.58 -2.81
N LYS A 61 -11.18 16.01 -1.66
CA LYS A 61 -12.03 16.41 -0.53
C LYS A 61 -12.94 17.58 -0.91
N LYS A 62 -12.43 18.49 -1.73
CA LYS A 62 -13.21 19.57 -2.35
C LYS A 62 -12.84 19.67 -3.83
N LYS A 63 -13.81 19.43 -4.70
CA LYS A 63 -13.58 19.52 -6.15
C LYS A 63 -13.20 20.95 -6.55
N PRO A 64 -12.14 21.13 -7.35
CA PRO A 64 -11.77 22.42 -7.90
C PRO A 64 -12.85 22.95 -8.87
N LYS A 65 -12.78 24.25 -9.19
CA LYS A 65 -13.75 24.88 -10.12
C LYS A 65 -13.60 24.37 -11.55
N ASP A 66 -12.39 24.01 -11.93
CA ASP A 66 -11.96 23.48 -13.24
C ASP A 66 -11.84 21.95 -13.24
N PHE A 67 -12.70 21.26 -12.46
CA PHE A 67 -12.66 19.81 -12.36
C PHE A 67 -12.98 19.14 -13.71
N ASP A 68 -12.02 18.43 -14.26
CA ASP A 68 -12.12 17.63 -15.48
C ASP A 68 -11.91 16.15 -15.15
N ALA A 69 -12.97 15.36 -15.25
CA ALA A 69 -12.94 13.93 -14.92
C ALA A 69 -12.07 13.12 -15.89
N ASP A 70 -12.04 13.49 -17.17
CA ASP A 70 -11.26 12.78 -18.18
C ASP A 70 -9.78 13.05 -18.02
N ALA A 71 -9.41 14.30 -17.68
CA ALA A 71 -8.02 14.64 -17.34
C ALA A 71 -7.55 13.88 -16.10
N ILE A 72 -8.37 13.74 -15.06
CA ILE A 72 -8.03 12.98 -13.85
C ILE A 72 -7.84 11.51 -14.17
N LYS A 73 -8.73 10.92 -14.96
CA LYS A 73 -8.60 9.52 -15.38
C LYS A 73 -7.31 9.27 -16.19
N ALA A 74 -6.92 10.22 -17.04
CA ALA A 74 -5.65 10.15 -17.76
C ALA A 74 -4.45 10.24 -16.81
N ASP A 75 -4.53 11.06 -15.76
CA ASP A 75 -3.50 11.20 -14.74
C ASP A 75 -3.40 9.95 -13.84
N GLU A 76 -4.54 9.33 -13.46
CA GLU A 76 -4.59 8.04 -12.77
C GLU A 76 -3.91 6.94 -13.58
N GLN A 77 -4.16 6.89 -14.90
CA GLN A 77 -3.52 5.91 -15.79
C GLN A 77 -2.00 6.11 -15.88
N LYS A 78 -1.52 7.35 -15.97
CA LYS A 78 -0.08 7.65 -15.94
C LYS A 78 0.54 7.29 -14.60
N LEU A 79 -0.14 7.61 -13.50
CA LEU A 79 0.31 7.27 -12.14
C LEU A 79 0.40 5.75 -11.97
N SER A 80 -0.61 5.01 -12.41
CA SER A 80 -0.64 3.54 -12.43
C SER A 80 0.60 2.96 -13.10
N ASN A 81 0.90 3.40 -14.32
CA ASN A 81 2.04 2.92 -15.09
C ASN A 81 3.38 3.29 -14.42
N ASN A 82 3.52 4.51 -13.95
CA ASN A 82 4.74 4.98 -13.28
C ASN A 82 5.00 4.21 -11.98
N MET A 83 3.96 3.90 -11.20
CA MET A 83 4.08 3.13 -9.98
C MET A 83 4.42 1.66 -10.24
N GLN A 84 3.85 1.03 -11.27
CA GLN A 84 4.19 -0.31 -11.70
C GLN A 84 5.67 -0.40 -12.11
N GLN A 85 6.14 0.51 -12.95
CA GLN A 85 7.54 0.59 -13.38
C GLN A 85 8.48 0.87 -12.21
N GLY A 86 8.10 1.77 -11.32
CA GLY A 86 8.89 2.09 -10.13
C GLY A 86 9.04 0.91 -9.18
N MET A 87 7.96 0.14 -8.96
CA MET A 87 8.00 -1.09 -8.17
C MET A 87 8.89 -2.14 -8.83
N TYR A 88 8.73 -2.39 -10.11
CA TYR A 88 9.55 -3.34 -10.85
C TYR A 88 11.04 -2.98 -10.79
N THR A 89 11.39 -1.71 -11.05
CA THR A 89 12.76 -1.21 -10.94
C THR A 89 13.35 -1.40 -9.54
N TYR A 90 12.55 -1.16 -8.50
CA TYR A 90 12.99 -1.40 -7.11
C TYR A 90 13.29 -2.87 -6.86
N LEU A 91 12.45 -3.78 -7.34
CA LEU A 91 12.61 -5.22 -7.18
C LEU A 91 13.80 -5.75 -7.98
N LEU A 92 14.00 -5.31 -9.23
CA LEU A 92 15.15 -5.66 -10.04
C LEU A 92 16.49 -5.29 -9.37
N ARG A 93 16.58 -4.11 -8.75
CA ARG A 93 17.81 -3.70 -8.02
C ARG A 93 18.16 -4.64 -6.85
N LYS A 94 17.25 -5.53 -6.48
CA LYS A 94 17.40 -6.48 -5.37
C LYS A 94 17.12 -7.92 -5.79
N GLU A 95 17.18 -8.23 -7.07
CA GLU A 95 16.79 -9.52 -7.64
C GLU A 95 17.41 -10.71 -6.88
N GLY A 96 18.68 -10.67 -6.56
CA GLY A 96 19.36 -11.74 -5.81
C GLY A 96 18.89 -11.95 -4.35
N LYS A 97 17.94 -11.15 -3.87
CA LYS A 97 17.37 -11.28 -2.50
C LYS A 97 16.02 -11.96 -2.47
N TYR A 98 15.41 -12.20 -3.61
CA TYR A 98 14.08 -12.80 -3.73
C TYR A 98 14.18 -14.23 -4.26
N SER A 99 13.26 -15.09 -3.80
CA SER A 99 13.17 -16.50 -4.23
C SER A 99 12.48 -16.67 -5.60
N VAL A 100 11.99 -15.59 -6.19
CA VAL A 100 11.24 -15.57 -7.44
C VAL A 100 11.82 -14.56 -8.42
N THR A 101 11.53 -14.76 -9.71
CA THR A 101 11.76 -13.76 -10.75
C THR A 101 10.49 -12.98 -11.02
N PHE A 102 10.63 -11.69 -11.35
CA PHE A 102 9.49 -10.82 -11.70
C PHE A 102 9.36 -10.73 -13.21
N GLN A 103 8.16 -11.01 -13.73
CA GLN A 103 7.87 -10.85 -15.15
C GLN A 103 8.02 -9.38 -15.54
N GLU A 104 8.65 -9.13 -16.70
CA GLU A 104 8.84 -7.79 -17.24
C GLU A 104 7.50 -7.07 -17.43
N VAL A 105 7.47 -5.79 -17.06
CA VAL A 105 6.24 -4.98 -17.07
C VAL A 105 5.65 -4.85 -18.46
N ASP A 106 6.49 -4.62 -19.47
CA ASP A 106 6.02 -4.48 -20.86
C ASP A 106 5.41 -5.78 -21.36
N ARG A 107 6.04 -6.93 -21.09
CA ARG A 107 5.48 -8.24 -21.38
C ARG A 107 4.12 -8.45 -20.69
N THR A 108 4.04 -8.16 -19.40
CA THR A 108 2.80 -8.24 -18.61
C THR A 108 1.69 -7.42 -19.28
N ASN A 109 1.98 -6.14 -19.55
CA ASN A 109 0.99 -5.21 -20.09
C ASN A 109 0.55 -5.55 -21.51
N ILE A 110 1.48 -6.05 -22.36
CA ILE A 110 1.15 -6.52 -23.71
C ILE A 110 0.24 -7.74 -23.65
N LEU A 111 0.50 -8.71 -22.78
CA LEU A 111 -0.33 -9.91 -22.65
C LEU A 111 -1.74 -9.55 -22.16
N LEU A 112 -1.86 -8.67 -21.17
CA LEU A 112 -3.14 -8.18 -20.66
C LEU A 112 -3.96 -7.46 -21.74
N LYS A 113 -3.30 -6.60 -22.54
CA LYS A 113 -3.94 -5.90 -23.68
C LYS A 113 -4.39 -6.86 -24.76
N LYS A 114 -3.54 -7.84 -25.15
CA LYS A 114 -3.91 -8.88 -26.13
C LYS A 114 -5.10 -9.72 -25.68
N ALA A 115 -5.21 -9.98 -24.37
CA ALA A 115 -6.34 -10.69 -23.80
C ALA A 115 -7.61 -9.81 -23.60
N GLY A 116 -7.54 -8.51 -23.87
CA GLY A 116 -8.66 -7.56 -23.71
C GLY A 116 -9.07 -7.32 -22.26
N ILE A 117 -8.19 -7.59 -21.28
CA ILE A 117 -8.48 -7.48 -19.85
C ILE A 117 -7.69 -6.37 -19.16
N TYR A 118 -6.86 -5.63 -19.87
CA TYR A 118 -6.00 -4.60 -19.30
C TYR A 118 -6.79 -3.54 -18.47
N ASP A 119 -7.91 -3.09 -18.99
CA ASP A 119 -8.79 -2.11 -18.32
C ASP A 119 -9.86 -2.76 -17.41
N LYS A 120 -9.85 -4.11 -17.30
CA LYS A 120 -10.81 -4.91 -16.53
C LYS A 120 -10.17 -5.71 -15.41
N LEU A 121 -8.98 -5.33 -14.96
CA LEU A 121 -8.24 -6.05 -13.91
C LEU A 121 -8.98 -6.11 -12.57
N GLY A 122 -9.85 -5.13 -12.30
CA GLY A 122 -10.72 -5.13 -11.12
C GLY A 122 -11.82 -6.19 -11.16
N GLU A 123 -12.24 -6.59 -12.35
CA GLU A 123 -13.35 -7.50 -12.62
C GLU A 123 -12.87 -8.92 -12.99
N THR A 124 -11.56 -9.12 -13.19
CA THR A 124 -10.99 -10.39 -13.63
C THR A 124 -10.39 -11.13 -12.43
N LEU A 125 -10.66 -12.44 -12.35
CA LEU A 125 -10.15 -13.30 -11.28
C LEU A 125 -8.62 -13.45 -11.36
N PRO A 126 -7.92 -13.46 -10.22
CA PRO A 126 -6.46 -13.52 -10.18
C PRO A 126 -5.84 -14.77 -10.83
N ASP A 127 -6.47 -15.93 -10.70
CA ASP A 127 -6.04 -17.17 -11.34
C ASP A 127 -6.16 -17.10 -12.86
N SER A 128 -7.23 -16.51 -13.38
CA SER A 128 -7.41 -16.26 -14.81
C SER A 128 -6.33 -15.30 -15.35
N ILE A 129 -6.03 -14.24 -14.60
CA ILE A 129 -4.95 -13.31 -14.95
C ILE A 129 -3.60 -14.04 -14.97
N ALA A 130 -3.29 -14.78 -13.91
CA ALA A 130 -2.03 -15.53 -13.80
C ALA A 130 -1.86 -16.53 -14.96
N LYS A 131 -2.94 -17.23 -15.34
CA LYS A 131 -2.96 -18.15 -16.49
C LYS A 131 -2.66 -17.42 -17.80
N ILE A 132 -3.27 -16.28 -18.05
CA ILE A 132 -3.02 -15.45 -19.25
C ILE A 132 -1.57 -14.99 -19.30
N LEU A 133 -1.00 -14.61 -18.16
CA LEU A 133 0.37 -14.12 -18.05
C LEU A 133 1.41 -15.24 -18.03
N GLY A 134 1.00 -16.48 -17.75
CA GLY A 134 1.90 -17.64 -17.59
C GLY A 134 2.81 -17.52 -16.38
N VAL A 135 2.26 -17.07 -15.24
CA VAL A 135 2.99 -16.84 -13.98
C VAL A 135 2.38 -17.63 -12.82
N ASP A 136 3.17 -17.89 -11.77
CA ASP A 136 2.73 -18.63 -10.59
C ASP A 136 1.90 -17.78 -9.62
N ALA A 137 2.11 -16.47 -9.63
CA ALA A 137 1.38 -15.54 -8.77
C ALA A 137 1.28 -14.14 -9.39
N VAL A 138 0.31 -13.36 -8.93
CA VAL A 138 0.14 -11.96 -9.34
C VAL A 138 0.12 -11.03 -8.13
N ILE A 139 0.79 -9.89 -8.26
CA ILE A 139 0.74 -8.80 -7.29
C ILE A 139 -0.21 -7.73 -7.82
N LYS A 140 -1.32 -7.52 -7.11
CA LYS A 140 -2.29 -6.45 -7.35
C LYS A 140 -2.05 -5.33 -6.35
N CYS A 141 -1.90 -4.10 -6.84
CA CYS A 141 -1.66 -2.92 -6.02
C CYS A 141 -2.76 -1.88 -6.26
N ILE A 142 -3.22 -1.27 -5.16
CA ILE A 142 -4.16 -0.15 -5.17
C ILE A 142 -3.48 1.02 -4.47
N TYR A 143 -3.47 2.16 -5.11
CA TYR A 143 -2.98 3.40 -4.53
C TYR A 143 -4.09 4.43 -4.52
N ASP A 144 -4.58 4.73 -3.33
CA ASP A 144 -5.60 5.76 -3.12
C ASP A 144 -4.90 7.05 -2.69
N HIS A 145 -5.25 8.17 -3.32
CA HIS A 145 -4.72 9.48 -2.98
C HIS A 145 -5.87 10.48 -2.83
N GLU A 146 -6.02 11.03 -1.61
CA GLU A 146 -6.99 12.09 -1.35
C GLU A 146 -6.30 13.46 -1.39
N VAL A 147 -6.77 14.32 -2.24
CA VAL A 147 -6.31 15.69 -2.40
C VAL A 147 -7.06 16.61 -1.44
N VAL A 148 -6.33 17.27 -0.53
CA VAL A 148 -6.87 18.20 0.47
C VAL A 148 -6.50 19.64 0.09
N GLY A 149 -7.13 20.22 -0.87
CA GLY A 149 -6.86 21.62 -1.24
C GLY A 149 -7.44 21.95 -2.60
N GLY A 150 -8.00 23.13 -2.72
CA GLY A 150 -8.94 23.37 -3.79
C GLY A 150 -8.75 24.66 -4.55
N SER A 151 -7.58 25.01 -5.08
CA SER A 151 -7.56 26.16 -6.00
C SER A 151 -7.19 25.81 -7.45
N GLU A 152 -6.49 24.70 -7.69
CA GLU A 152 -6.07 24.34 -9.05
C GLU A 152 -5.93 22.80 -9.17
N GLY A 153 -7.04 22.14 -9.54
CA GLY A 153 -7.12 20.68 -9.59
C GLY A 153 -6.10 20.00 -10.51
N GLY A 154 -5.83 20.59 -11.67
CA GLY A 154 -4.84 20.05 -12.61
C GLY A 154 -3.39 20.20 -12.15
N ALA A 155 -3.08 21.17 -11.30
CA ALA A 155 -1.71 21.37 -10.79
C ALA A 155 -1.31 20.28 -9.79
N ILE A 156 -2.24 19.70 -9.05
CA ILE A 156 -1.96 18.70 -8.02
C ILE A 156 -1.67 17.33 -8.63
N ALA A 157 -2.48 16.90 -9.59
CA ALA A 157 -2.23 15.65 -10.32
C ALA A 157 -0.89 15.73 -11.07
N LYS A 158 -0.58 16.86 -11.69
CA LYS A 158 0.73 17.12 -12.31
C LYS A 158 1.87 17.09 -11.29
N ALA A 159 1.68 17.63 -10.08
CA ALA A 159 2.68 17.59 -9.03
C ALA A 159 3.02 16.16 -8.58
N ILE A 160 2.03 15.26 -8.51
CA ILE A 160 2.24 13.84 -8.19
C ILE A 160 2.99 13.14 -9.34
N LEU A 161 2.68 13.46 -10.59
CA LEU A 161 3.31 12.82 -11.75
C LEU A 161 4.74 13.32 -12.02
N PHE A 162 4.99 14.61 -11.87
CA PHE A 162 6.23 15.25 -12.28
C PHE A 162 7.10 15.76 -11.12
N GLY A 163 6.57 15.70 -9.90
CA GLY A 163 7.21 16.30 -8.73
C GLY A 163 6.95 17.81 -8.62
N GLY A 164 6.39 18.24 -7.52
CA GLY A 164 6.09 19.64 -7.24
C GLY A 164 5.70 19.88 -5.80
N ALA A 165 5.88 21.11 -5.31
CA ALA A 165 5.52 21.49 -3.97
C ALA A 165 4.00 21.72 -3.86
N SER A 166 3.22 20.73 -3.47
CA SER A 166 1.87 20.95 -3.03
C SER A 166 1.61 20.25 -1.69
N LYS A 167 0.93 20.92 -0.78
CA LYS A 167 0.41 20.29 0.44
C LYS A 167 -0.77 19.44 0.05
N THR A 168 -0.51 18.17 -0.24
CA THR A 168 -1.51 17.29 -0.84
C THR A 168 -1.81 16.15 0.10
N GLY A 169 -2.86 16.11 0.75
CA GLY A 169 -3.61 15.02 1.32
C GLY A 169 -2.89 13.78 1.86
N SER A 170 -3.67 12.77 2.12
CA SER A 170 -3.23 11.44 2.56
C SER A 170 -3.22 10.47 1.37
N GLY A 171 -2.34 9.49 1.42
CA GLY A 171 -2.31 8.40 0.45
C GLY A 171 -2.28 7.04 1.14
N GLY A 172 -2.90 6.03 0.54
CA GLY A 172 -2.89 4.66 1.02
C GLY A 172 -2.38 3.70 -0.04
N LEU A 173 -1.45 2.80 0.33
CA LEU A 173 -1.03 1.71 -0.53
C LEU A 173 -1.54 0.38 0.01
N THR A 174 -2.33 -0.31 -0.80
CA THR A 174 -2.67 -1.72 -0.61
C THR A 174 -1.90 -2.56 -1.61
N MET A 175 -1.19 -3.58 -1.14
CA MET A 175 -0.55 -4.59 -1.98
C MET A 175 -1.13 -5.96 -1.63
N GLN A 176 -1.43 -6.77 -2.63
CA GLN A 176 -2.03 -8.09 -2.48
C GLN A 176 -1.31 -9.08 -3.37
N LEU A 177 -0.91 -10.22 -2.80
CA LEU A 177 -0.37 -11.36 -3.54
C LEU A 177 -1.43 -12.43 -3.65
N TYR A 178 -1.72 -12.86 -4.87
CA TYR A 178 -2.65 -13.94 -5.15
C TYR A 178 -1.91 -15.13 -5.79
N ASP A 179 -2.26 -16.34 -5.33
CA ASP A 179 -1.83 -17.58 -5.96
C ASP A 179 -2.42 -17.70 -7.38
N GLY A 180 -1.58 -18.06 -8.34
CA GLY A 180 -2.00 -18.20 -9.74
C GLY A 180 -2.77 -19.47 -10.03
N LYS A 181 -2.68 -20.50 -9.17
CA LYS A 181 -3.39 -21.77 -9.36
C LYS A 181 -4.81 -21.74 -8.80
N LYS A 182 -4.96 -21.18 -7.59
CA LYS A 182 -6.23 -21.18 -6.85
C LYS A 182 -6.92 -19.82 -6.85
N GLY A 183 -6.22 -18.73 -7.20
CA GLY A 183 -6.74 -17.37 -7.14
C GLY A 183 -6.93 -16.82 -5.73
N ASN A 184 -6.53 -17.58 -4.69
CA ASN A 184 -6.72 -17.15 -3.31
C ASN A 184 -5.70 -16.07 -2.90
N LEU A 185 -6.11 -15.21 -1.98
CA LEU A 185 -5.26 -14.19 -1.37
C LEU A 185 -4.28 -14.85 -0.40
N LEU A 186 -2.99 -14.77 -0.71
CA LEU A 186 -1.92 -15.30 0.14
C LEU A 186 -1.39 -14.27 1.14
N TRP A 187 -1.25 -13.03 0.69
CA TRP A 187 -0.68 -11.97 1.49
C TRP A 187 -1.31 -10.62 1.13
N ARG A 188 -1.51 -9.78 2.15
CA ARG A 188 -1.96 -8.41 1.97
C ARG A 188 -1.17 -7.49 2.89
N PHE A 189 -0.75 -6.38 2.34
CA PHE A 189 -0.12 -5.28 3.06
C PHE A 189 -0.91 -4.01 2.81
N TYR A 190 -1.20 -3.28 3.87
CA TYR A 190 -1.76 -1.93 3.80
C TYR A 190 -0.89 -0.97 4.59
N LYS A 191 -0.63 0.19 4.03
CA LYS A 191 0.07 1.28 4.69
C LYS A 191 -0.51 2.61 4.26
N GLU A 192 -0.97 3.39 5.23
CA GLU A 192 -1.32 4.78 5.05
C GLU A 192 -0.06 5.65 5.06
N MET A 193 -0.02 6.64 4.19
CA MET A 193 1.08 7.55 4.01
C MET A 193 0.58 8.98 4.23
N ASN A 194 0.81 9.50 5.43
CA ASN A 194 0.54 10.90 5.77
C ASN A 194 1.78 11.74 5.43
N GLU A 195 2.07 11.91 4.15
CA GLU A 195 3.27 12.62 3.74
C GLU A 195 2.91 13.89 2.95
N ASN A 196 3.59 14.99 3.29
CA ASN A 196 3.69 16.14 2.40
C ASN A 196 4.41 15.69 1.14
N ILE A 197 3.65 15.39 0.09
CA ILE A 197 4.19 14.78 -1.12
C ILE A 197 4.81 15.87 -1.99
N MET A 198 6.10 16.11 -1.79
CA MET A 198 6.95 16.81 -2.75
C MET A 198 7.67 15.83 -3.69
N SER A 199 7.02 14.71 -4.04
CA SER A 199 7.72 13.57 -4.65
C SER A 199 6.97 13.09 -5.88
N ASN A 200 7.72 12.75 -6.93
CA ASN A 200 7.14 12.05 -8.09
C ASN A 200 6.79 10.58 -7.76
N ALA A 201 6.03 9.93 -8.65
CA ALA A 201 5.57 8.56 -8.48
C ALA A 201 6.69 7.56 -8.17
N ASN A 202 7.86 7.70 -8.78
CA ASN A 202 9.02 6.82 -8.53
C ASN A 202 9.58 6.99 -7.12
N GLN A 203 9.67 8.23 -6.61
CA GLN A 203 10.12 8.50 -5.24
C GLN A 203 9.10 8.02 -4.21
N ILE A 204 7.81 8.16 -4.49
CA ILE A 204 6.72 7.62 -3.68
C ILE A 204 6.88 6.10 -3.61
N MET A 205 7.03 5.43 -4.76
CA MET A 205 7.18 3.98 -4.84
C MET A 205 8.45 3.49 -4.12
N ASP A 206 9.59 4.14 -4.31
CA ASP A 206 10.84 3.78 -3.63
C ASP A 206 10.72 3.87 -2.09
N ARG A 207 10.05 4.91 -1.58
CA ARG A 207 9.77 5.04 -0.14
C ARG A 207 8.78 3.98 0.36
N MET A 208 7.73 3.70 -0.40
CA MET A 208 6.76 2.66 -0.08
C MET A 208 7.42 1.30 -0.03
N MET A 209 8.22 0.94 -1.04
CA MET A 209 8.92 -0.33 -1.11
C MET A 209 9.96 -0.50 0.00
N ARG A 210 10.61 0.56 0.47
CA ARG A 210 11.45 0.49 1.68
C ARG A 210 10.67 0.15 2.94
N LYS A 211 9.43 0.65 3.07
CA LYS A 211 8.54 0.32 4.20
C LYS A 211 7.97 -1.11 4.08
N VAL A 212 7.70 -1.55 2.87
CA VAL A 212 7.18 -2.90 2.58
C VAL A 212 8.25 -3.98 2.68
N SER A 213 9.50 -3.67 2.34
CA SER A 213 10.58 -4.67 2.13
C SER A 213 10.79 -5.65 3.28
N ARG A 214 10.52 -5.25 4.52
CA ARG A 214 10.60 -6.13 5.71
C ARG A 214 9.45 -7.13 5.82
N ASN A 215 8.38 -6.94 5.08
CA ASN A 215 7.16 -7.74 5.11
C ASN A 215 6.83 -8.31 3.73
N PHE A 216 7.71 -8.07 2.73
CA PHE A 216 7.50 -8.54 1.36
C PHE A 216 7.52 -10.08 1.33
N PRO A 217 6.66 -10.72 0.54
CA PRO A 217 6.44 -12.17 0.57
C PRO A 217 7.66 -13.03 0.24
N TYR A 218 8.57 -12.53 -0.59
CA TYR A 218 9.68 -13.29 -1.18
C TYR A 218 11.05 -12.86 -0.66
#